data_f9d471ee515b8c413ce669992a4bfced
#
_entry.id   f9d471ee515b8c413ce669992a4bfced
#
_cell.length_a   1.000
_cell.length_b   1.000
_cell.length_c   1.000
_cell.angle_alpha   90.00
_cell.angle_beta   90.00
_cell.angle_gamma   90.00
#
_symmetry.space_group_name_H-M   'P 1'
#
loop_
_entity.id
_entity.type
_entity.pdbx_description
1 polymer ?
#
loop_
_entity_poly.entity_id
_entity_poly.type
_entity_poly.pdbx_seq_one_letter_code
_entity_poly.pdbx_strand_id
1 'polypeptide(L)'
;YRLFTFTCEWGNKSLQSRNIPQWLLDKDLWIRSKGVTDTVMAAINKTIDFFGEGIGVHTYYWHNYPYDTHYPDYFPAKPEFEGMISTIQKRKCHAVPYINGRLWDPAADSYTALNGASASCRKADGTLYTEIYPTSKVLNTVTCPASSLWHKIIIGLVDKIQNELHTNGVYIDQIAAAAPQPCFAKNHGHAAGGGDFWYKSYKALIDSIRGNHLRKDNIVFSEENSECYIPLFDMLLTVNTPHANCSIVPLFPTVYSDRVITCAYTYTPTADVTKGEFRYQNMQCFLYGSQLGWVDPTL
;
A
#
# COMPACT_ATOMS: atom_id res chain seq x y z
N TYR A 1 12.97 -2.19 -38.15
CA TYR A 1 12.80 -1.92 -36.70
C TYR A 1 13.05 -0.45 -36.45
N ARG A 2 12.16 0.22 -35.72
CA ARG A 2 12.38 1.57 -35.21
C ARG A 2 12.57 1.49 -33.70
N LEU A 3 13.71 1.95 -33.20
CA LEU A 3 13.96 2.09 -31.77
C LEU A 3 13.54 3.50 -31.35
N PHE A 4 12.61 3.61 -30.44
CA PHE A 4 12.26 4.85 -29.79
C PHE A 4 12.93 4.87 -28.41
N THR A 5 13.75 5.86 -28.15
CA THR A 5 14.35 6.10 -26.84
C THR A 5 13.73 7.35 -26.23
N PHE A 6 13.33 7.28 -25.00
CA PHE A 6 12.87 8.42 -24.22
C PHE A 6 13.35 8.27 -22.78
N THR A 7 13.55 9.39 -22.12
CA THR A 7 13.83 9.38 -20.69
C THR A 7 12.52 9.49 -19.95
N CYS A 8 12.34 8.66 -18.92
CA CYS A 8 11.21 8.72 -18.03
C CYS A 8 11.68 8.95 -16.59
N GLU A 9 10.86 9.63 -15.81
CA GLU A 9 11.18 9.99 -14.42
C GLU A 9 11.50 8.77 -13.57
N TRP A 10 10.76 7.70 -13.75
CA TRP A 10 10.91 6.44 -12.99
C TRP A 10 12.14 5.61 -13.38
N GLY A 11 12.76 5.88 -14.52
CA GLY A 11 13.97 5.20 -14.97
C GLY A 11 15.28 5.85 -14.52
N ASN A 12 15.23 7.06 -13.96
CA ASN A 12 16.42 7.89 -13.78
C ASN A 12 17.18 7.64 -12.47
N LYS A 13 16.56 7.07 -11.43
CA LYS A 13 17.17 6.92 -10.11
C LYS A 13 17.30 5.44 -9.72
N SER A 14 18.52 5.01 -9.46
CA SER A 14 18.76 3.71 -8.83
C SER A 14 18.39 3.73 -7.35
N LEU A 15 18.17 2.57 -6.76
CA LEU A 15 17.94 2.43 -5.31
C LEU A 15 19.04 3.09 -4.48
N GLN A 16 20.31 2.96 -4.91
CA GLN A 16 21.46 3.56 -4.23
C GLN A 16 21.42 5.10 -4.21
N SER A 17 20.75 5.72 -5.19
CA SER A 17 20.57 7.19 -5.26
C SER A 17 19.32 7.69 -4.55
N ARG A 18 18.51 6.77 -3.98
CA ARG A 18 17.29 7.08 -3.24
C ARG A 18 17.55 7.05 -1.74
N ASN A 19 16.81 7.86 -1.01
CA ASN A 19 16.93 7.93 0.46
C ASN A 19 16.09 6.83 1.14
N ILE A 20 16.41 5.57 0.81
CA ILE A 20 15.73 4.41 1.38
C ILE A 20 16.33 4.10 2.76
N PRO A 21 15.52 3.96 3.82
CA PRO A 21 16.05 3.57 5.13
C PRO A 21 16.76 2.22 5.08
N GLN A 22 17.92 2.13 5.74
CA GLN A 22 18.72 0.89 5.74
C GLN A 22 17.93 -0.31 6.26
N TRP A 23 17.10 -0.10 7.29
CA TRP A 23 16.27 -1.18 7.82
C TRP A 23 15.32 -1.81 6.79
N LEU A 24 14.88 -1.04 5.78
CA LEU A 24 14.04 -1.57 4.71
C LEU A 24 14.87 -2.41 3.73
N LEU A 25 16.09 -1.98 3.42
CA LEU A 25 17.02 -2.76 2.59
C LEU A 25 17.39 -4.10 3.24
N ASP A 26 17.49 -4.12 4.56
CA ASP A 26 17.88 -5.28 5.36
C ASP A 26 16.69 -6.21 5.73
N LYS A 27 15.51 -6.04 5.11
CA LYS A 27 14.37 -6.91 5.40
C LYS A 27 14.48 -8.25 4.68
N ASP A 28 14.42 -9.30 5.47
CA ASP A 28 14.47 -10.70 4.99
C ASP A 28 13.06 -11.22 4.66
N LEU A 29 12.07 -10.84 5.47
CA LEU A 29 10.72 -11.38 5.37
C LEU A 29 9.67 -10.36 5.81
N TRP A 30 8.60 -10.27 5.04
CA TRP A 30 7.39 -9.56 5.44
C TRP A 30 6.31 -10.53 5.87
N ILE A 31 5.71 -10.29 7.03
CA ILE A 31 4.52 -11.00 7.50
C ILE A 31 3.32 -10.07 7.52
N ARG A 32 2.15 -10.66 7.29
CA ARG A 32 0.87 -9.95 7.32
C ARG A 32 0.11 -10.30 8.59
N SER A 33 -0.16 -9.34 9.46
CA SER A 33 -1.06 -9.55 10.58
C SER A 33 -2.50 -9.17 10.23
N LYS A 34 -3.45 -9.97 10.71
CA LYS A 34 -4.89 -9.70 10.61
C LYS A 34 -5.47 -9.41 11.98
N GLY A 35 -5.29 -8.19 12.45
CA GLY A 35 -5.75 -7.75 13.77
C GLY A 35 -4.67 -7.73 14.84
N VAL A 36 -5.11 -7.60 16.08
CA VAL A 36 -4.27 -7.30 17.26
C VAL A 36 -4.53 -8.26 18.43
N THR A 37 -5.08 -9.44 18.15
CA THR A 37 -5.42 -10.44 19.19
C THR A 37 -4.16 -11.10 19.77
N ASP A 38 -4.29 -11.67 20.97
CA ASP A 38 -3.20 -12.44 21.60
C ASP A 38 -2.66 -13.56 20.69
N THR A 39 -3.54 -14.23 19.94
CA THR A 39 -3.15 -15.24 18.98
C THR A 39 -2.27 -14.68 17.87
N VAL A 40 -2.64 -13.51 17.33
CA VAL A 40 -1.83 -12.82 16.32
C VAL A 40 -0.47 -12.41 16.90
N MET A 41 -0.47 -11.85 18.11
CA MET A 41 0.77 -11.47 18.79
C MET A 41 1.68 -12.65 19.10
N ALA A 42 1.12 -13.77 19.55
CA ALA A 42 1.87 -15.00 19.79
C ALA A 42 2.51 -15.53 18.49
N ALA A 43 1.77 -15.51 17.38
CA ALA A 43 2.27 -15.93 16.08
C ALA A 43 3.37 -14.99 15.56
N ILE A 44 3.22 -13.66 15.69
CA ILE A 44 4.27 -12.68 15.36
C ILE A 44 5.51 -12.93 16.19
N ASN A 45 5.39 -13.08 17.50
CA ASN A 45 6.53 -13.34 18.39
C ASN A 45 7.25 -14.61 18.03
N LYS A 46 6.53 -15.70 17.77
CA LYS A 46 7.11 -16.98 17.32
C LYS A 46 7.87 -16.81 16.00
N THR A 47 7.36 -16.02 15.07
CA THR A 47 8.03 -15.74 13.81
C THR A 47 9.32 -14.95 14.03
N ILE A 48 9.28 -13.93 14.90
CA ILE A 48 10.47 -13.13 15.24
C ILE A 48 11.49 -14.00 16.02
N ASP A 49 11.05 -14.90 16.90
CA ASP A 49 11.94 -15.83 17.59
C ASP A 49 12.72 -16.73 16.62
N PHE A 50 12.07 -17.10 15.51
CA PHE A 50 12.69 -17.97 14.51
C PHE A 50 13.57 -17.23 13.51
N PHE A 51 13.13 -16.08 12.99
CA PHE A 51 13.82 -15.34 11.92
C PHE A 51 14.67 -14.15 12.40
N GLY A 52 14.44 -13.66 13.63
CA GLY A 52 15.20 -12.54 14.19
C GLY A 52 14.69 -11.16 13.73
N GLU A 53 15.62 -10.19 13.72
CA GLU A 53 15.36 -8.76 13.51
C GLU A 53 14.98 -8.38 12.05
N GLY A 54 15.22 -9.27 11.09
CA GLY A 54 14.92 -9.07 9.67
C GLY A 54 13.43 -9.05 9.30
N ILE A 55 12.51 -9.06 10.29
CA ILE A 55 11.07 -9.14 10.05
C ILE A 55 10.44 -7.76 9.90
N GLY A 56 9.66 -7.59 8.80
CA GLY A 56 8.68 -6.52 8.64
C GLY A 56 7.25 -7.03 8.91
N VAL A 57 6.45 -6.26 9.63
CA VAL A 57 5.06 -6.61 9.93
C VAL A 57 4.13 -5.62 9.24
N HIS A 58 3.42 -6.07 8.23
CA HIS A 58 2.37 -5.32 7.56
C HIS A 58 1.04 -5.59 8.27
N THR A 59 0.46 -4.57 8.91
CA THR A 59 -0.68 -4.73 9.81
C THR A 59 -1.99 -4.32 9.17
N TYR A 60 -2.93 -5.27 9.14
CA TYR A 60 -4.31 -5.08 8.73
C TYR A 60 -5.24 -5.19 9.94
N TYR A 61 -6.51 -4.75 9.81
CA TYR A 61 -7.56 -4.85 10.85
C TYR A 61 -7.17 -4.20 12.18
N TRP A 62 -6.34 -3.15 12.12
CA TRP A 62 -5.85 -2.43 13.30
C TRP A 62 -6.85 -1.41 13.84
N HIS A 63 -7.85 -1.02 13.04
CA HIS A 63 -8.92 -0.09 13.38
C HIS A 63 -10.18 -0.82 13.89
N ASN A 64 -11.09 -0.09 14.53
CA ASN A 64 -12.28 -0.67 15.15
C ASN A 64 -13.40 -1.05 14.18
N TYR A 65 -13.42 -0.47 12.98
CA TYR A 65 -14.41 -0.82 11.98
C TYR A 65 -14.13 -2.18 11.32
N PRO A 66 -15.15 -2.85 10.77
CA PRO A 66 -14.92 -4.02 9.92
C PRO A 66 -14.04 -3.69 8.73
N TYR A 67 -13.24 -4.63 8.27
CA TYR A 67 -12.35 -4.43 7.14
C TYR A 67 -13.13 -4.09 5.86
N ASP A 68 -12.56 -3.22 5.02
CA ASP A 68 -13.15 -2.67 3.80
C ASP A 68 -14.44 -1.85 4.04
N THR A 69 -14.59 -1.28 5.21
CA THR A 69 -15.72 -0.38 5.53
C THR A 69 -15.25 0.92 6.16
N HIS A 70 -16.07 1.95 6.11
CA HIS A 70 -15.87 3.26 6.75
C HIS A 70 -14.59 4.00 6.32
N TYR A 71 -14.01 3.67 5.18
CA TYR A 71 -12.86 4.42 4.65
C TYR A 71 -13.22 5.90 4.44
N PRO A 72 -12.38 6.85 4.83
CA PRO A 72 -11.05 6.75 5.47
C PRO A 72 -11.06 6.87 7.00
N ASP A 73 -12.15 6.57 7.69
CA ASP A 73 -12.32 6.75 9.12
C ASP A 73 -11.65 5.60 9.90
N TYR A 74 -10.32 5.56 9.90
CA TYR A 74 -9.53 4.51 10.54
C TYR A 74 -9.40 4.65 12.06
N PHE A 75 -9.64 5.85 12.59
CA PHE A 75 -9.56 6.09 14.02
C PHE A 75 -10.94 6.06 14.69
N PRO A 76 -11.01 5.58 15.95
CA PRO A 76 -9.89 5.15 16.78
C PRO A 76 -9.30 3.82 16.35
N ALA A 77 -7.99 3.65 16.59
CA ALA A 77 -7.34 2.35 16.50
C ALA A 77 -7.87 1.41 17.59
N LYS A 78 -7.68 0.11 17.42
CA LYS A 78 -7.94 -0.86 18.50
C LYS A 78 -7.02 -0.57 19.67
N PRO A 79 -7.50 -0.67 20.91
CA PRO A 79 -6.73 -0.31 22.10
C PRO A 79 -5.38 -1.02 22.23
N GLU A 80 -5.31 -2.26 21.75
CA GLU A 80 -4.10 -3.11 21.84
C GLU A 80 -3.07 -2.77 20.76
N PHE A 81 -3.42 -1.97 19.75
CA PHE A 81 -2.59 -1.79 18.56
C PHE A 81 -1.27 -1.06 18.86
N GLU A 82 -1.30 -0.03 19.68
CA GLU A 82 -0.08 0.69 20.09
C GLU A 82 0.88 -0.22 20.87
N GLY A 83 0.34 -1.06 21.76
CA GLY A 83 1.11 -2.07 22.50
C GLY A 83 1.75 -3.11 21.56
N MET A 84 1.03 -3.53 20.52
CA MET A 84 1.54 -4.40 19.47
C MET A 84 2.73 -3.76 18.74
N ILE A 85 2.58 -2.52 18.28
CA ILE A 85 3.67 -1.77 17.60
C ILE A 85 4.90 -1.69 18.50
N SER A 86 4.71 -1.26 19.76
CA SER A 86 5.79 -1.17 20.74
C SER A 86 6.52 -2.51 20.95
N THR A 87 5.77 -3.61 21.02
CA THR A 87 6.33 -4.96 21.20
C THR A 87 7.18 -5.37 20.01
N ILE A 88 6.71 -5.14 18.79
CA ILE A 88 7.44 -5.42 17.56
C ILE A 88 8.74 -4.61 17.49
N GLN A 89 8.66 -3.31 17.80
CA GLN A 89 9.81 -2.40 17.74
C GLN A 89 10.87 -2.70 18.80
N LYS A 90 10.46 -3.10 20.03
CA LYS A 90 11.40 -3.56 21.07
C LYS A 90 12.25 -4.78 20.63
N ARG A 91 11.72 -5.55 19.68
CA ARG A 91 12.41 -6.67 19.03
C ARG A 91 13.21 -6.24 17.80
N LYS A 92 13.43 -4.93 17.58
CA LYS A 92 14.07 -4.30 16.42
C LYS A 92 13.43 -4.67 15.07
N CYS A 93 12.19 -5.13 15.09
CA CYS A 93 11.35 -5.34 13.92
C CYS A 93 10.55 -4.08 13.60
N HIS A 94 9.96 -4.01 12.42
CA HIS A 94 9.29 -2.82 11.94
C HIS A 94 7.83 -3.13 11.59
N ALA A 95 6.92 -2.23 11.96
CA ALA A 95 5.51 -2.40 11.71
C ALA A 95 4.93 -1.25 10.89
N VAL A 96 4.15 -1.60 9.85
CA VAL A 96 3.57 -0.65 8.90
C VAL A 96 2.09 -0.98 8.68
N PRO A 97 1.17 -0.10 9.06
CA PRO A 97 -0.25 -0.32 8.91
C PRO A 97 -0.77 0.01 7.50
N TYR A 98 -1.85 -0.66 7.16
CA TYR A 98 -2.64 -0.47 5.96
C TYR A 98 -3.60 0.71 6.07
N ILE A 99 -3.69 1.52 5.02
CA ILE A 99 -4.83 2.40 4.72
C ILE A 99 -5.17 2.33 3.23
N ASN A 100 -6.43 2.63 2.88
CA ASN A 100 -6.82 2.80 1.49
C ASN A 100 -6.61 4.25 1.05
N GLY A 101 -5.93 4.46 -0.09
CA GLY A 101 -5.57 5.77 -0.61
C GLY A 101 -6.50 6.30 -1.71
N ARG A 102 -7.65 5.62 -1.97
CA ARG A 102 -8.46 5.92 -3.15
C ARG A 102 -9.98 5.92 -2.91
N LEU A 103 -10.46 5.18 -1.93
CA LEU A 103 -11.89 4.96 -1.75
C LEU A 103 -12.44 5.68 -0.52
N TRP A 104 -13.68 6.15 -0.65
CA TRP A 104 -14.43 6.74 0.45
C TRP A 104 -15.78 6.06 0.58
N ASP A 105 -16.03 5.51 1.76
CA ASP A 105 -17.29 4.86 2.09
C ASP A 105 -18.36 5.92 2.40
N PRO A 106 -19.48 5.97 1.67
CA PRO A 106 -20.56 6.90 1.96
C PRO A 106 -21.21 6.73 3.34
N ALA A 107 -21.00 5.58 3.99
CA ALA A 107 -21.46 5.34 5.36
C ALA A 107 -20.50 5.86 6.45
N ALA A 108 -19.28 6.28 6.07
CA ALA A 108 -18.35 6.90 7.00
C ALA A 108 -18.87 8.26 7.48
N ASP A 109 -18.70 8.56 8.77
CA ASP A 109 -19.14 9.84 9.35
C ASP A 109 -18.48 11.03 8.64
N SER A 110 -17.19 10.88 8.30
CA SER A 110 -16.44 11.89 7.55
C SER A 110 -17.03 12.18 6.17
N TYR A 111 -17.66 11.21 5.52
CA TYR A 111 -18.25 11.42 4.19
C TYR A 111 -19.34 12.48 4.21
N THR A 112 -20.25 12.37 5.15
CA THR A 112 -21.34 13.37 5.34
C THR A 112 -20.78 14.67 5.90
N ALA A 113 -19.96 14.61 6.95
CA ALA A 113 -19.44 15.79 7.63
C ALA A 113 -18.57 16.69 6.72
N LEU A 114 -17.83 16.11 5.80
CA LEU A 114 -16.88 16.81 4.92
C LEU A 114 -17.39 16.91 3.46
N ASN A 115 -18.62 16.49 3.19
CA ASN A 115 -19.16 16.43 1.82
C ASN A 115 -18.26 15.60 0.87
N GLY A 116 -18.01 14.34 1.22
CA GLY A 116 -17.13 13.43 0.48
C GLY A 116 -17.48 13.30 -1.01
N ALA A 117 -18.74 13.43 -1.36
CA ALA A 117 -19.19 13.48 -2.75
C ALA A 117 -18.51 14.61 -3.56
N SER A 118 -18.12 15.70 -2.92
CA SER A 118 -17.39 16.80 -3.57
C SER A 118 -15.95 16.48 -3.91
N ALA A 119 -15.37 15.47 -3.27
CA ALA A 119 -14.00 14.97 -3.53
C ALA A 119 -13.99 13.76 -4.47
N SER A 120 -15.16 13.21 -4.81
CA SER A 120 -15.27 11.99 -5.63
C SER A 120 -15.17 12.27 -7.12
N CYS A 121 -14.57 11.34 -7.87
CA CYS A 121 -14.52 11.40 -9.34
C CYS A 121 -15.93 11.36 -9.93
N ARG A 122 -16.15 12.19 -10.94
CA ARG A 122 -17.44 12.26 -11.65
C ARG A 122 -17.30 11.78 -13.09
N LYS A 123 -18.28 11.02 -13.53
CA LYS A 123 -18.47 10.67 -14.94
C LYS A 123 -18.95 11.89 -15.74
N ALA A 124 -18.98 11.76 -17.06
CA ALA A 124 -19.44 12.83 -17.95
C ALA A 124 -20.92 13.21 -17.74
N ASP A 125 -21.75 12.28 -17.27
CA ASP A 125 -23.15 12.49 -16.92
C ASP A 125 -23.35 13.10 -15.52
N GLY A 126 -22.27 13.37 -14.79
CA GLY A 126 -22.29 13.94 -13.45
C GLY A 126 -22.43 12.91 -12.32
N THR A 127 -22.68 11.63 -12.61
CA THR A 127 -22.73 10.57 -11.59
C THR A 127 -21.34 10.26 -11.03
N LEU A 128 -21.26 9.68 -9.83
CA LEU A 128 -20.00 9.30 -9.21
C LEU A 128 -19.50 7.96 -9.75
N TYR A 129 -18.17 7.81 -9.82
CA TYR A 129 -17.57 6.50 -9.92
C TYR A 129 -17.67 5.80 -8.58
N THR A 130 -18.08 4.54 -8.63
CA THR A 130 -18.23 3.68 -7.45
C THR A 130 -17.58 2.32 -7.66
N GLU A 131 -17.19 1.67 -6.56
CA GLU A 131 -16.56 0.37 -6.56
C GLU A 131 -17.06 -0.44 -5.37
N ILE A 132 -17.32 -1.73 -5.59
CA ILE A 132 -17.80 -2.65 -4.56
C ILE A 132 -16.76 -3.72 -4.33
N TYR A 133 -16.32 -3.88 -3.09
CA TYR A 133 -15.51 -5.02 -2.73
C TYR A 133 -16.35 -6.26 -2.45
N PRO A 134 -15.94 -7.43 -2.99
CA PRO A 134 -16.67 -8.67 -2.78
C PRO A 134 -16.86 -9.05 -1.32
N THR A 135 -15.90 -8.71 -0.46
CA THR A 135 -15.88 -9.07 0.96
C THR A 135 -16.85 -8.23 1.77
N SER A 136 -16.73 -6.92 1.74
CA SER A 136 -17.54 -6.01 2.56
C SER A 136 -18.92 -5.72 1.97
N LYS A 137 -19.07 -5.83 0.65
CA LYS A 137 -20.25 -5.40 -0.12
C LYS A 137 -20.55 -3.90 -0.03
N VAL A 138 -19.60 -3.10 0.47
CA VAL A 138 -19.74 -1.65 0.56
C VAL A 138 -19.57 -1.03 -0.82
N LEU A 139 -20.47 -0.13 -1.17
CA LEU A 139 -20.40 0.68 -2.37
C LEU A 139 -19.58 1.95 -2.09
N ASN A 140 -18.29 1.86 -2.25
CA ASN A 140 -17.40 2.99 -2.06
C ASN A 140 -17.45 3.97 -3.25
N THR A 141 -17.26 5.26 -3.00
CA THR A 141 -16.99 6.24 -4.06
C THR A 141 -15.48 6.29 -4.34
N VAL A 142 -15.13 6.46 -5.62
CA VAL A 142 -13.74 6.67 -6.04
C VAL A 142 -13.38 8.13 -5.87
N THR A 143 -12.42 8.44 -5.02
CA THR A 143 -11.97 9.83 -4.82
C THR A 143 -11.12 10.32 -5.99
N CYS A 144 -11.19 11.61 -6.26
CA CYS A 144 -10.30 12.24 -7.22
C CYS A 144 -8.96 12.58 -6.55
N PRO A 145 -7.83 12.07 -7.04
CA PRO A 145 -6.53 12.39 -6.45
C PRO A 145 -6.17 13.88 -6.54
N ALA A 146 -6.83 14.66 -7.37
CA ALA A 146 -6.63 16.10 -7.45
C ALA A 146 -7.48 16.89 -6.44
N SER A 147 -8.36 16.24 -5.68
CA SER A 147 -9.12 16.91 -4.63
C SER A 147 -8.23 17.31 -3.46
N SER A 148 -8.19 18.61 -3.17
CA SER A 148 -7.44 19.13 -2.01
C SER A 148 -7.98 18.60 -0.67
N LEU A 149 -9.29 18.31 -0.60
CA LEU A 149 -9.91 17.67 0.55
C LEU A 149 -9.34 16.27 0.76
N TRP A 150 -9.21 15.48 -0.32
CA TRP A 150 -8.65 14.13 -0.23
C TRP A 150 -7.18 14.15 0.19
N HIS A 151 -6.37 15.06 -0.37
CA HIS A 151 -4.99 15.27 0.08
C HIS A 151 -4.91 15.54 1.59
N LYS A 152 -5.74 16.48 2.08
CA LYS A 152 -5.77 16.82 3.51
C LYS A 152 -6.12 15.62 4.39
N ILE A 153 -7.05 14.77 3.96
CA ILE A 153 -7.46 13.58 4.69
C ILE A 153 -6.31 12.56 4.77
N ILE A 154 -5.71 12.22 3.63
CA ILE A 154 -4.63 11.23 3.60
C ILE A 154 -3.40 11.71 4.36
N ILE A 155 -3.01 12.98 4.20
CA ILE A 155 -1.91 13.58 4.97
C ILE A 155 -2.21 13.51 6.48
N GLY A 156 -3.42 13.90 6.89
CA GLY A 156 -3.82 13.84 8.30
C GLY A 156 -3.83 12.43 8.87
N LEU A 157 -4.18 11.42 8.07
CA LEU A 157 -4.07 10.01 8.47
C LEU A 157 -2.61 9.57 8.66
N VAL A 158 -1.74 9.93 7.71
CA VAL A 158 -0.30 9.64 7.80
C VAL A 158 0.29 10.27 9.07
N ASP A 159 -0.04 11.53 9.35
CA ASP A 159 0.41 12.22 10.56
C ASP A 159 -0.06 11.50 11.84
N LYS A 160 -1.33 11.14 11.92
CA LYS A 160 -1.87 10.42 13.09
C LYS A 160 -1.23 9.05 13.27
N ILE A 161 -1.13 8.26 12.22
CA ILE A 161 -0.55 6.92 12.25
C ILE A 161 0.88 6.94 12.77
N GLN A 162 1.68 7.91 12.32
CA GLN A 162 3.07 7.99 12.73
C GLN A 162 3.26 8.60 14.13
N ASN A 163 2.47 9.61 14.49
CA ASN A 163 2.69 10.40 15.70
C ASN A 163 1.90 9.86 16.91
N GLU A 164 0.72 9.29 16.69
CA GLU A 164 -0.09 8.71 17.76
C GLU A 164 0.20 7.21 17.95
N LEU A 165 0.43 6.47 16.86
CA LEU A 165 0.66 5.02 16.91
C LEU A 165 2.14 4.63 16.77
N HIS A 166 3.03 5.60 16.55
CA HIS A 166 4.49 5.43 16.49
C HIS A 166 4.98 4.37 15.50
N THR A 167 4.29 4.20 14.36
CA THR A 167 4.62 3.20 13.34
C THR A 167 5.88 3.54 12.56
N ASN A 168 6.40 2.58 11.79
CA ASN A 168 7.60 2.74 10.96
C ASN A 168 7.28 3.21 9.52
N GLY A 169 6.06 3.62 9.29
CA GLY A 169 5.58 4.10 7.99
C GLY A 169 4.11 3.77 7.79
N VAL A 170 3.66 3.84 6.55
CA VAL A 170 2.28 3.56 6.16
C VAL A 170 2.23 2.89 4.79
N TYR A 171 1.38 1.87 4.65
CA TYR A 171 0.99 1.31 3.36
C TYR A 171 -0.29 1.98 2.89
N ILE A 172 -0.20 2.63 1.73
CA ILE A 172 -1.32 3.34 1.12
C ILE A 172 -1.76 2.53 -0.11
N ASP A 173 -2.78 1.73 0.10
CA ASP A 173 -3.32 0.81 -0.89
C ASP A 173 -3.96 1.51 -2.07
N GLN A 174 -4.02 0.82 -3.21
CA GLN A 174 -4.67 1.17 -4.46
C GLN A 174 -4.03 2.31 -5.28
N ILE A 175 -3.14 3.11 -4.75
CA ILE A 175 -2.57 4.23 -5.54
C ILE A 175 -1.82 3.70 -6.76
N ALA A 176 -0.95 2.71 -6.59
CA ALA A 176 -0.17 2.14 -7.68
C ALA A 176 -0.86 0.95 -8.38
N ALA A 177 -1.93 0.41 -7.80
CA ALA A 177 -2.65 -0.77 -8.31
C ALA A 177 -3.86 -0.42 -9.18
N ALA A 178 -4.65 0.57 -8.76
CA ALA A 178 -5.93 0.82 -9.39
C ALA A 178 -5.83 1.65 -10.67
N ALA A 179 -6.62 1.27 -11.67
CA ALA A 179 -6.71 2.02 -12.91
C ALA A 179 -7.21 3.46 -12.67
N PRO A 180 -6.61 4.45 -13.36
CA PRO A 180 -7.07 5.83 -13.28
C PRO A 180 -8.49 5.97 -13.85
N GLN A 181 -9.28 6.89 -13.26
CA GLN A 181 -10.61 7.20 -13.72
C GLN A 181 -10.62 8.60 -14.38
N PRO A 182 -11.21 8.77 -15.57
CA PRO A 182 -11.50 10.09 -16.10
C PRO A 182 -12.42 10.84 -15.13
N CYS A 183 -12.11 12.10 -14.83
CA CYS A 183 -12.92 12.88 -13.90
C CYS A 183 -13.43 14.16 -14.56
N PHE A 184 -14.75 14.35 -14.55
CA PHE A 184 -15.43 15.51 -15.13
C PHE A 184 -15.87 16.53 -14.08
N ALA A 185 -15.41 16.41 -12.84
CA ALA A 185 -15.67 17.40 -11.80
C ALA A 185 -15.00 18.73 -12.15
N LYS A 186 -15.74 19.83 -11.98
CA LYS A 186 -15.28 21.18 -12.34
C LYS A 186 -14.44 21.86 -11.25
N ASN A 187 -14.45 21.30 -10.04
CA ASN A 187 -13.85 21.90 -8.83
C ASN A 187 -12.59 21.19 -8.34
N HIS A 188 -12.02 20.27 -9.12
CA HIS A 188 -10.84 19.50 -8.69
C HIS A 188 -9.51 20.06 -9.24
N GLY A 189 -9.53 21.21 -9.94
CA GLY A 189 -8.31 21.89 -10.38
C GLY A 189 -7.57 21.23 -11.56
N HIS A 190 -8.22 20.30 -12.28
CA HIS A 190 -7.70 19.68 -13.50
C HIS A 190 -8.69 19.84 -14.66
N ALA A 191 -8.22 19.64 -15.89
CA ALA A 191 -9.09 19.59 -17.06
C ALA A 191 -10.08 18.40 -16.96
N ALA A 192 -11.32 18.59 -17.41
CA ALA A 192 -12.33 17.56 -17.40
C ALA A 192 -11.92 16.37 -18.29
N GLY A 193 -12.14 15.16 -17.80
CA GLY A 193 -11.87 13.92 -18.51
C GLY A 193 -10.57 13.23 -18.05
N GLY A 194 -9.80 12.73 -18.99
CA GLY A 194 -8.56 12.00 -18.74
C GLY A 194 -7.33 12.91 -18.70
N GLY A 195 -6.18 12.34 -18.99
CA GLY A 195 -4.89 13.02 -19.02
C GLY A 195 -3.96 12.57 -17.89
N ASP A 196 -2.94 13.38 -17.63
CA ASP A 196 -1.89 13.06 -16.66
C ASP A 196 -2.20 13.53 -15.22
N PHE A 197 -3.37 14.15 -15.00
CA PHE A 197 -3.74 14.71 -13.69
C PHE A 197 -3.73 13.65 -12.60
N TRP A 198 -4.10 12.41 -12.92
CA TRP A 198 -4.17 11.32 -11.95
C TRP A 198 -2.79 11.04 -11.33
N TYR A 199 -1.81 10.80 -12.17
CA TYR A 199 -0.44 10.60 -11.72
C TYR A 199 0.14 11.85 -11.05
N LYS A 200 0.00 13.02 -11.68
CA LYS A 200 0.52 14.28 -11.14
C LYS A 200 -0.03 14.60 -9.75
N SER A 201 -1.29 14.31 -9.53
CA SER A 201 -1.95 14.56 -8.24
C SER A 201 -1.50 13.61 -7.16
N TYR A 202 -1.39 12.31 -7.45
CA TYR A 202 -0.79 11.37 -6.50
C TYR A 202 0.69 11.67 -6.25
N LYS A 203 1.42 12.07 -7.28
CA LYS A 203 2.80 12.54 -7.09
C LYS A 203 2.84 13.73 -6.11
N ALA A 204 2.00 14.74 -6.31
CA ALA A 204 1.94 15.89 -5.42
C ALA A 204 1.57 15.51 -3.98
N LEU A 205 0.64 14.56 -3.79
CA LEU A 205 0.28 14.02 -2.48
C LEU A 205 1.48 13.34 -1.80
N ILE A 206 2.13 12.41 -2.49
CA ILE A 206 3.25 11.64 -1.93
C ILE A 206 4.48 12.53 -1.72
N ASP A 207 4.77 13.46 -2.62
CA ASP A 207 5.84 14.45 -2.43
C ASP A 207 5.59 15.33 -1.19
N SER A 208 4.33 15.73 -0.95
CA SER A 208 3.96 16.47 0.27
C SER A 208 4.15 15.63 1.53
N ILE A 209 3.70 14.37 1.50
CA ILE A 209 3.91 13.44 2.62
C ILE A 209 5.40 13.30 2.92
N ARG A 210 6.22 13.01 1.92
CA ARG A 210 7.66 12.80 2.09
C ARG A 210 8.41 14.04 2.53
N GLY A 211 8.04 15.20 1.99
CA GLY A 211 8.75 16.44 2.26
C GLY A 211 8.45 17.06 3.63
N ASN A 212 7.23 16.88 4.14
CA ASN A 212 6.74 17.63 5.28
C ASN A 212 6.12 16.80 6.42
N HIS A 213 5.74 15.56 6.13
CA HIS A 213 4.91 14.77 7.04
C HIS A 213 5.51 13.39 7.37
N LEU A 214 6.40 12.86 6.54
CA LEU A 214 7.03 11.57 6.80
C LEU A 214 8.15 11.73 7.84
N ARG A 215 8.08 11.00 8.94
CA ARG A 215 9.16 10.98 9.94
C ARG A 215 10.43 10.39 9.33
N LYS A 216 11.57 10.84 9.84
CA LYS A 216 12.86 10.27 9.44
C LYS A 216 12.85 8.74 9.63
N ASP A 217 13.38 8.03 8.67
CA ASP A 217 13.48 6.58 8.61
C ASP A 217 12.13 5.83 8.55
N ASN A 218 11.01 6.54 8.40
CA ASN A 218 9.73 5.93 8.07
C ASN A 218 9.59 5.77 6.55
N ILE A 219 8.74 4.81 6.14
CA ILE A 219 8.49 4.51 4.73
C ILE A 219 7.05 4.75 4.32
N VAL A 220 6.86 4.97 3.03
CA VAL A 220 5.56 4.91 2.39
C VAL A 220 5.63 3.95 1.20
N PHE A 221 4.69 3.02 1.13
CA PHE A 221 4.63 2.06 0.03
C PHE A 221 3.19 1.78 -0.41
N SER A 222 3.01 1.15 -1.56
CA SER A 222 1.71 0.88 -2.15
C SER A 222 1.67 -0.51 -2.78
N GLU A 223 0.52 -0.86 -3.35
CA GLU A 223 0.25 -2.15 -3.97
C GLU A 223 0.62 -2.15 -5.46
N GLU A 224 1.01 -3.32 -5.95
CA GLU A 224 1.33 -3.64 -7.33
C GLU A 224 2.54 -2.91 -7.94
N ASN A 225 2.85 -3.23 -9.17
CA ASN A 225 4.10 -2.88 -9.83
C ASN A 225 3.94 -1.91 -11.00
N SER A 226 3.23 -0.83 -10.80
CA SER A 226 3.07 0.20 -11.82
C SER A 226 4.32 1.09 -11.95
N GLU A 227 4.90 1.15 -13.13
CA GLU A 227 6.18 1.80 -13.43
C GLU A 227 6.23 3.27 -13.01
N CYS A 228 5.20 4.06 -13.34
CA CYS A 228 5.19 5.49 -13.06
C CYS A 228 5.21 5.82 -11.56
N TYR A 229 4.85 4.88 -10.70
CA TYR A 229 4.86 5.07 -9.26
C TYR A 229 6.17 4.65 -8.56
N ILE A 230 7.13 4.07 -9.30
CA ILE A 230 8.44 3.69 -8.77
C ILE A 230 9.11 4.83 -7.98
N PRO A 231 9.19 6.08 -8.48
CA PRO A 231 9.87 7.14 -7.74
C PRO A 231 9.11 7.63 -6.50
N LEU A 232 7.84 7.31 -6.36
CA LEU A 232 7.00 7.83 -5.29
C LEU A 232 7.07 6.98 -4.01
N PHE A 233 7.23 5.67 -4.15
CA PHE A 233 7.16 4.71 -3.05
C PHE A 233 8.52 4.08 -2.75
N ASP A 234 8.77 3.75 -1.48
CA ASP A 234 10.00 3.08 -1.06
C ASP A 234 9.98 1.60 -1.47
N MET A 235 8.81 1.02 -1.50
CA MET A 235 8.56 -0.37 -1.85
C MET A 235 7.22 -0.51 -2.57
N LEU A 236 7.08 -1.52 -3.41
CA LEU A 236 5.83 -1.93 -4.03
C LEU A 236 5.50 -3.37 -3.61
N LEU A 237 4.31 -3.56 -3.06
CA LEU A 237 3.78 -4.87 -2.68
C LEU A 237 3.17 -5.55 -3.91
N THR A 238 3.80 -6.58 -4.42
CA THR A 238 3.30 -7.33 -5.59
C THR A 238 2.47 -8.54 -5.15
N VAL A 239 1.18 -8.54 -5.40
CA VAL A 239 0.25 -9.58 -4.89
C VAL A 239 -0.41 -10.44 -5.96
N ASN A 240 -0.43 -10.02 -7.21
CA ASN A 240 -1.13 -10.71 -8.30
C ASN A 240 -0.18 -11.32 -9.32
N THR A 241 1.02 -11.65 -8.92
CA THR A 241 1.99 -12.22 -9.83
C THR A 241 1.80 -13.70 -10.02
N PRO A 242 1.96 -14.70 -9.97
CA PRO A 242 1.86 -15.86 -10.84
C PRO A 242 0.41 -16.32 -11.02
N HIS A 243 0.04 -16.48 -12.25
CA HIS A 243 -1.20 -17.14 -12.61
C HIS A 243 -0.91 -18.59 -13.02
N ALA A 244 -1.71 -19.52 -12.52
CA ALA A 244 -1.68 -20.90 -12.98
C ALA A 244 -1.91 -20.95 -14.50
N ASN A 245 -1.22 -21.86 -15.19
CA ASN A 245 -1.31 -22.07 -16.64
C ASN A 245 -0.77 -20.95 -17.55
N CYS A 246 0.04 -20.05 -17.03
CA CYS A 246 0.72 -19.02 -17.81
C CYS A 246 2.24 -19.13 -17.69
N SER A 247 2.95 -18.82 -18.77
CA SER A 247 4.38 -18.57 -18.72
C SER A 247 4.61 -17.15 -18.20
N ILE A 248 5.36 -17.00 -17.12
CA ILE A 248 5.68 -15.70 -16.56
C ILE A 248 6.91 -15.15 -17.26
N VAL A 249 6.76 -13.95 -17.80
CA VAL A 249 7.91 -13.15 -18.26
C VAL A 249 8.21 -12.13 -17.17
N PRO A 250 9.33 -12.26 -16.43
CA PRO A 250 9.64 -11.40 -15.30
C PRO A 250 10.14 -10.01 -15.75
N LEU A 251 9.36 -9.34 -16.60
CA LEU A 251 9.79 -8.12 -17.27
C LEU A 251 10.02 -6.99 -16.28
N PHE A 252 9.08 -6.77 -15.35
CA PHE A 252 9.19 -5.69 -14.38
C PHE A 252 10.43 -5.84 -13.47
N PRO A 253 10.64 -6.96 -12.76
CA PRO A 253 11.84 -7.11 -11.93
C PRO A 253 13.13 -7.11 -12.76
N THR A 254 13.12 -7.66 -13.99
CA THR A 254 14.30 -7.63 -14.87
C THR A 254 14.73 -6.19 -15.21
N VAL A 255 13.77 -5.29 -15.40
CA VAL A 255 14.05 -3.89 -15.79
C VAL A 255 14.27 -3.00 -14.58
N TYR A 256 13.58 -3.24 -13.46
CA TYR A 256 13.48 -2.28 -12.36
C TYR A 256 13.99 -2.77 -11.00
N SER A 257 14.58 -3.97 -10.90
CA SER A 257 15.09 -4.50 -9.62
C SER A 257 16.14 -3.60 -8.95
N ASP A 258 16.83 -2.76 -9.73
CA ASP A 258 17.79 -1.78 -9.23
C ASP A 258 17.17 -0.38 -9.00
N ARG A 259 15.87 -0.22 -9.17
CA ARG A 259 15.11 1.04 -9.09
C ARG A 259 14.11 1.07 -7.95
N VAL A 260 13.53 -0.07 -7.61
CA VAL A 260 12.48 -0.20 -6.59
C VAL A 260 12.63 -1.50 -5.82
N ILE A 261 12.33 -1.45 -4.53
CA ILE A 261 12.16 -2.66 -3.73
C ILE A 261 10.77 -3.20 -4.01
N THR A 262 10.69 -4.47 -4.35
CA THR A 262 9.43 -5.21 -4.38
C THR A 262 9.34 -6.13 -3.18
N CYS A 263 8.17 -6.25 -2.61
CA CYS A 263 7.86 -7.21 -1.57
C CYS A 263 7.03 -8.33 -2.17
N ALA A 264 7.34 -9.54 -1.79
CA ALA A 264 6.82 -10.71 -2.42
C ALA A 264 5.35 -11.01 -2.13
N TYR A 265 4.83 -11.86 -2.96
CA TYR A 265 3.50 -12.40 -3.05
C TYR A 265 2.98 -13.00 -1.74
N THR A 266 1.69 -12.78 -1.49
CA THR A 266 0.96 -13.38 -0.38
C THR A 266 0.81 -14.88 -0.54
N TYR A 267 1.25 -15.58 0.46
CA TYR A 267 0.79 -16.92 0.73
C TYR A 267 -0.45 -16.87 1.60
N THR A 268 -1.59 -17.06 1.00
CA THR A 268 -2.76 -17.53 1.73
C THR A 268 -2.80 -19.04 1.52
N PRO A 269 -2.54 -19.88 2.53
CA PRO A 269 -2.83 -21.28 2.39
C PRO A 269 -4.34 -21.40 2.20
N THR A 270 -4.75 -21.63 0.97
CA THR A 270 -6.00 -22.27 0.69
C THR A 270 -5.80 -23.76 0.92
N ALA A 271 -6.84 -24.52 1.10
CA ALA A 271 -6.76 -25.97 1.26
C ALA A 271 -5.98 -26.67 0.10
N ASP A 272 -5.79 -25.95 -0.99
CA ASP A 272 -5.17 -26.43 -2.24
C ASP A 272 -3.68 -26.07 -2.39
N VAL A 273 -3.11 -25.30 -1.44
CA VAL A 273 -1.68 -24.92 -1.53
C VAL A 273 -0.80 -26.09 -1.13
N THR A 274 -0.17 -26.69 -2.11
CA THR A 274 0.82 -27.74 -1.88
C THR A 274 2.15 -27.17 -1.39
N LYS A 275 2.95 -27.98 -0.68
CA LYS A 275 4.31 -27.60 -0.28
C LYS A 275 5.20 -27.23 -1.48
N GLY A 276 4.92 -27.79 -2.65
CA GLY A 276 5.63 -27.48 -3.89
C GLY A 276 5.34 -26.07 -4.39
N GLU A 277 4.09 -25.63 -4.33
CA GLU A 277 3.68 -24.30 -4.73
C GLU A 277 4.25 -23.21 -3.82
N PHE A 278 4.27 -23.45 -2.51
CA PHE A 278 4.96 -22.57 -1.54
C PHE A 278 6.44 -22.37 -1.88
N ARG A 279 7.15 -23.46 -2.11
CA ARG A 279 8.57 -23.39 -2.50
C ARG A 279 8.76 -22.65 -3.82
N TYR A 280 7.91 -22.95 -4.81
CA TYR A 280 8.01 -22.35 -6.13
C TYR A 280 7.85 -20.82 -6.07
N GLN A 281 6.85 -20.31 -5.37
CA GLN A 281 6.62 -18.88 -5.25
C GLN A 281 7.73 -18.16 -4.48
N ASN A 282 8.20 -18.73 -3.37
CA ASN A 282 9.33 -18.15 -2.64
C ASN A 282 10.61 -18.14 -3.47
N MET A 283 10.86 -19.19 -4.25
CA MET A 283 12.00 -19.23 -5.16
C MET A 283 11.86 -18.21 -6.31
N GLN A 284 10.65 -17.96 -6.81
CA GLN A 284 10.43 -16.90 -7.77
C GLN A 284 10.72 -15.52 -7.19
N CYS A 285 10.23 -15.23 -5.97
CA CYS A 285 10.53 -13.97 -5.28
C CYS A 285 12.03 -13.78 -5.11
N PHE A 286 12.73 -14.81 -4.69
CA PHE A 286 14.18 -14.79 -4.58
C PHE A 286 14.87 -14.51 -5.93
N LEU A 287 14.47 -15.22 -6.99
CA LEU A 287 15.03 -15.05 -8.34
C LEU A 287 14.76 -13.64 -8.91
N TYR A 288 13.65 -13.03 -8.53
CA TYR A 288 13.28 -11.70 -9.00
C TYR A 288 13.85 -10.57 -8.14
N GLY A 289 14.63 -10.89 -7.10
CA GLY A 289 15.19 -9.90 -6.18
C GLY A 289 14.15 -9.21 -5.31
N SER A 290 12.98 -9.84 -5.12
CA SER A 290 11.94 -9.36 -4.22
C SER A 290 12.20 -9.78 -2.79
N GLN A 291 11.91 -8.91 -1.82
CA GLN A 291 11.90 -9.29 -0.41
C GLN A 291 10.80 -10.35 -0.18
N LEU A 292 11.12 -11.38 0.59
CA LEU A 292 10.22 -12.51 0.82
C LEU A 292 8.99 -12.13 1.66
N GLY A 293 7.98 -12.94 1.59
CA GLY A 293 6.76 -12.78 2.36
C GLY A 293 5.58 -12.64 1.39
N TRP A 294 4.61 -12.25 1.76
CA TRP A 294 3.73 -11.65 2.73
C TRP A 294 2.91 -12.77 3.42
N VAL A 295 3.54 -13.42 4.35
CA VAL A 295 3.02 -14.63 5.00
C VAL A 295 2.10 -14.24 6.15
N ASP A 296 0.96 -14.93 6.27
CA ASP A 296 0.12 -14.83 7.46
C ASP A 296 0.69 -15.78 8.54
N PRO A 297 1.24 -15.27 9.64
CA PRO A 297 1.92 -16.09 10.63
C PRO A 297 0.99 -16.94 11.49
N THR A 298 -0.33 -16.77 11.36
CA THR A 298 -1.35 -17.53 12.09
C THR A 298 -1.76 -18.82 11.38
N LEU A 299 -1.27 -19.03 10.17
CA LEU A 299 -1.55 -20.20 9.32
C LEU A 299 -0.35 -21.20 9.32
#